data_1115eeb55ab4cb0a6428f9d6590bf7c9
#
_entry.id   1115eeb55ab4cb0a6428f9d6590bf7c9
#
_cell.length_a   1.000
_cell.length_b   1.000
_cell.length_c   1.000
_cell.angle_alpha   90.00
_cell.angle_beta   90.00
_cell.angle_gamma   90.00
#
_symmetry.space_group_name_H-M   'P 1'
#
loop_
_entity.id
_entity.type
_entity.pdbx_description
1 polymer ?
#
loop_
_entity_poly.entity_id
_entity_poly.type
_entity_poly.pdbx_seq_one_letter_code
_entity_poly.pdbx_strand_id
1 'polypeptide(L)'
;MAFCNVCFRHCELHDGQTGPCGARAAISGRVEPLYYGRISSLALDPIEKKPLKQFHPGKMVLSVGSLGCNLRCPFCQNHEIAQREGSHAFTVKTECMSPERLADLASYYAPSKNIGVAFTYNEPLVCWEYVRDTAKLVHKNRMLNVMVTNGTANLEILNQLLPFVDAMNIDLKGFTDHYYKDVLGGDRQTVMNFIREAVKRCHVELTTLIVPGENDNEDEMIALSEWVAGLKNVQGGKQGREIPLHVSRFFPRHHMTDRSPTDIHTIYSLVQAAQQHLLYVYPGNV
;
A
#
# COMPACT_ATOMS: atom_id res chain seq x y z
N MET A 1 -26.63 8.23 11.57
CA MET A 1 -25.83 8.04 10.34
C MET A 1 -24.47 8.69 10.56
N ALA A 2 -23.39 8.01 10.23
CA ALA A 2 -22.02 8.50 10.40
C ALA A 2 -21.28 8.48 9.06
N PHE A 3 -20.39 9.45 8.84
CA PHE A 3 -19.63 9.59 7.61
C PHE A 3 -18.18 9.13 7.83
N CYS A 4 -17.66 8.31 6.91
CA CYS A 4 -16.27 7.88 6.89
C CYS A 4 -15.47 8.68 5.86
N ASN A 5 -14.54 9.50 6.31
CA ASN A 5 -13.69 10.35 5.45
C ASN A 5 -12.28 9.77 5.24
N VAL A 6 -12.09 8.46 5.41
CA VAL A 6 -10.73 7.87 5.33
C VAL A 6 -10.27 7.73 3.88
N CYS A 7 -11.15 7.39 2.94
CA CYS A 7 -10.77 7.10 1.56
C CYS A 7 -11.80 7.64 0.55
N PHE A 8 -11.51 7.48 -0.73
CA PHE A 8 -12.34 7.90 -1.88
C PHE A 8 -13.81 7.45 -1.82
N ARG A 9 -14.15 6.45 -0.99
CA ARG A 9 -15.51 5.90 -0.92
C ARG A 9 -16.49 6.79 -0.17
N HIS A 10 -16.03 7.66 0.73
CA HIS A 10 -16.88 8.58 1.53
C HIS A 10 -18.15 7.91 2.06
N CYS A 11 -18.00 6.75 2.73
CA CYS A 11 -19.11 5.91 3.12
C CYS A 11 -20.05 6.61 4.12
N GLU A 12 -21.36 6.54 3.85
CA GLU A 12 -22.42 6.85 4.81
C GLU A 12 -22.88 5.55 5.46
N LEU A 13 -22.75 5.45 6.78
CA LEU A 13 -23.01 4.23 7.53
C LEU A 13 -24.05 4.45 8.61
N HIS A 14 -25.03 3.56 8.68
CA HIS A 14 -25.95 3.47 9.81
C HIS A 14 -25.25 2.82 11.00
N ASP A 15 -25.73 3.10 12.21
CA ASP A 15 -25.15 2.52 13.43
C ASP A 15 -25.15 0.99 13.37
N GLY A 16 -24.02 0.37 13.69
CA GLY A 16 -23.76 -1.07 13.52
C GLY A 16 -23.34 -1.49 12.10
N GLN A 17 -23.44 -0.62 11.08
CA GLN A 17 -23.07 -0.96 9.71
C GLN A 17 -21.54 -0.89 9.52
N THR A 18 -21.00 -1.91 8.84
CA THR A 18 -19.58 -1.97 8.43
C THR A 18 -19.42 -1.46 7.01
N GLY A 19 -18.42 -0.64 6.77
CA GLY A 19 -18.06 -0.15 5.44
C GLY A 19 -17.52 -1.25 4.52
N PRO A 20 -17.47 -1.02 3.19
CA PRO A 20 -17.00 -1.98 2.19
C PRO A 20 -15.56 -2.48 2.41
N CYS A 21 -14.71 -1.70 3.09
CA CYS A 21 -13.35 -2.11 3.45
C CYS A 21 -13.31 -3.24 4.48
N GLY A 22 -14.43 -3.56 5.14
CA GLY A 22 -14.51 -4.56 6.20
C GLY A 22 -13.87 -4.18 7.52
N ALA A 23 -13.19 -3.04 7.59
CA ALA A 23 -12.35 -2.66 8.74
C ALA A 23 -12.88 -1.47 9.56
N ARG A 24 -13.94 -0.81 9.11
CA ARG A 24 -14.52 0.35 9.80
C ARG A 24 -16.02 0.20 9.90
N ALA A 25 -16.59 0.57 11.03
CA ALA A 25 -18.04 0.54 11.26
C ALA A 25 -18.51 1.81 11.97
N ALA A 26 -19.80 2.14 11.79
CA ALA A 26 -20.45 3.15 12.58
C ALA A 26 -20.83 2.58 13.95
N ILE A 27 -20.33 3.22 15.02
CA ILE A 27 -20.57 2.85 16.42
C ILE A 27 -20.94 4.13 17.17
N SER A 28 -22.14 4.17 17.74
CA SER A 28 -22.64 5.32 18.51
C SER A 28 -22.47 6.66 17.77
N GLY A 29 -22.82 6.67 16.47
CA GLY A 29 -22.80 7.87 15.64
C GLY A 29 -21.43 8.31 15.12
N ARG A 30 -20.38 7.51 15.29
CA ARG A 30 -19.01 7.74 14.78
C ARG A 30 -18.50 6.54 14.00
N VAL A 31 -17.60 6.77 13.05
CA VAL A 31 -16.95 5.67 12.31
C VAL A 31 -15.62 5.33 12.97
N GLU A 32 -15.57 4.11 13.52
CA GLU A 32 -14.43 3.61 14.28
C GLU A 32 -13.72 2.46 13.55
N PRO A 33 -12.40 2.26 13.75
CA PRO A 33 -11.68 1.11 13.26
C PRO A 33 -12.03 -0.14 14.09
N LEU A 34 -12.47 -1.22 13.42
CA LEU A 34 -12.81 -2.49 14.08
C LEU A 34 -11.60 -3.30 14.53
N TYR A 35 -10.45 -3.06 13.92
CA TYR A 35 -9.23 -3.89 14.10
C TYR A 35 -8.05 -3.09 14.63
N TYR A 36 -8.30 -2.07 15.44
CA TYR A 36 -7.24 -1.35 16.13
C TYR A 36 -6.43 -2.30 17.01
N GLY A 37 -5.11 -2.43 16.73
CA GLY A 37 -4.23 -3.35 17.45
C GLY A 37 -4.48 -4.84 17.19
N ARG A 38 -5.27 -5.21 16.19
CA ARG A 38 -5.47 -6.60 15.77
C ARG A 38 -4.53 -6.94 14.63
N ILE A 39 -3.56 -7.80 14.89
CA ILE A 39 -2.50 -8.19 13.97
C ILE A 39 -2.79 -9.57 13.41
N SER A 40 -2.87 -9.67 12.07
CA SER A 40 -3.05 -10.92 11.33
C SER A 40 -1.72 -11.55 10.89
N SER A 41 -0.68 -10.72 10.74
CA SER A 41 0.60 -11.15 10.20
C SER A 41 1.73 -10.35 10.83
N LEU A 42 2.81 -11.05 11.19
CA LEU A 42 4.03 -10.45 11.74
C LEU A 42 5.24 -11.23 11.24
N ALA A 43 6.21 -10.53 10.63
CA ALA A 43 7.44 -11.15 10.14
C ALA A 43 8.60 -10.15 10.10
N LEU A 44 9.82 -10.62 10.35
CA LEU A 44 11.02 -9.85 10.10
C LEU A 44 11.48 -10.12 8.66
N ASP A 45 11.31 -9.15 7.77
CA ASP A 45 11.56 -9.29 6.34
C ASP A 45 12.72 -8.40 5.86
N PRO A 46 13.45 -8.77 4.80
CA PRO A 46 14.27 -7.83 4.06
C PRO A 46 13.45 -6.64 3.55
N ILE A 47 14.04 -5.44 3.59
CA ILE A 47 13.37 -4.21 3.15
C ILE A 47 12.95 -4.30 1.67
N GLU A 48 13.70 -5.01 0.85
CA GLU A 48 13.42 -5.22 -0.57
C GLU A 48 12.13 -6.00 -0.83
N LYS A 49 11.63 -6.78 0.15
CA LYS A 49 10.30 -7.40 0.09
C LYS A 49 9.14 -6.41 0.25
N LYS A 50 9.44 -5.16 0.63
CA LYS A 50 8.46 -4.05 0.67
C LYS A 50 8.52 -3.20 -0.60
N PRO A 51 8.93 -3.76 -1.72
CA PRO A 51 9.54 -3.19 -2.93
C PRO A 51 10.18 -1.81 -2.70
N LEU A 52 11.17 -1.79 -1.81
CA LEU A 52 11.98 -0.61 -1.50
C LEU A 52 13.45 -0.94 -1.76
N LYS A 53 13.92 -0.72 -2.99
CA LYS A 53 15.30 -1.03 -3.40
C LYS A 53 16.30 0.06 -3.09
N GLN A 54 15.83 1.31 -2.96
CA GLN A 54 16.70 2.45 -2.70
C GLN A 54 16.59 2.99 -1.28
N PHE A 55 15.77 2.38 -0.42
CA PHE A 55 15.61 2.75 0.97
C PHE A 55 16.29 1.72 1.88
N HIS A 56 17.45 2.08 2.44
CA HIS A 56 18.24 1.23 3.34
C HIS A 56 18.48 -0.21 2.85
N PRO A 57 19.03 -0.42 1.64
CA PRO A 57 19.17 -1.76 1.06
C PRO A 57 19.99 -2.70 1.96
N GLY A 58 19.59 -3.97 2.01
CA GLY A 58 20.20 -5.01 2.85
C GLY A 58 19.83 -4.95 4.34
N LYS A 59 18.89 -4.08 4.72
CA LYS A 59 18.34 -4.02 6.08
C LYS A 59 17.08 -4.87 6.21
N MET A 60 16.70 -5.15 7.45
CA MET A 60 15.47 -5.83 7.81
C MET A 60 14.43 -4.82 8.29
N VAL A 61 13.15 -5.17 8.19
CA VAL A 61 12.03 -4.39 8.73
C VAL A 61 11.01 -5.34 9.33
N LEU A 62 10.49 -4.99 10.51
CA LEU A 62 9.42 -5.75 11.16
C LEU A 62 8.09 -5.44 10.45
N SER A 63 7.65 -6.38 9.62
CA SER A 63 6.44 -6.26 8.82
C SER A 63 5.22 -6.65 9.63
N VAL A 64 4.20 -5.81 9.62
CA VAL A 64 2.94 -6.03 10.33
C VAL A 64 1.75 -5.85 9.42
N GLY A 65 0.78 -6.78 9.51
CA GLY A 65 -0.51 -6.72 8.84
C GLY A 65 -1.68 -6.81 9.80
N SER A 66 -2.79 -6.21 9.40
CA SER A 66 -4.06 -6.26 10.09
C SER A 66 -5.14 -6.85 9.16
N LEU A 67 -6.37 -6.35 9.22
CA LEU A 67 -7.48 -6.82 8.40
C LEU A 67 -8.12 -5.67 7.61
N GLY A 68 -8.61 -6.01 6.41
CA GLY A 68 -9.39 -5.11 5.57
C GLY A 68 -8.60 -4.37 4.51
N CYS A 69 -9.32 -4.01 3.44
CA CYS A 69 -8.84 -3.20 2.32
C CYS A 69 -10.03 -2.50 1.64
N ASN A 70 -9.83 -1.30 1.18
CA ASN A 70 -10.87 -0.52 0.48
C ASN A 70 -10.91 -0.75 -1.04
N LEU A 71 -9.99 -1.55 -1.61
CA LEU A 71 -10.04 -2.07 -2.98
C LEU A 71 -10.61 -3.49 -3.00
N ARG A 72 -10.98 -3.98 -4.21
CA ARG A 72 -11.55 -5.31 -4.46
C ARG A 72 -10.81 -6.02 -5.59
N CYS A 73 -9.48 -5.97 -5.56
CA CYS A 73 -8.64 -6.56 -6.60
C CYS A 73 -8.94 -8.07 -6.75
N PRO A 74 -9.38 -8.56 -7.91
CA PRO A 74 -9.76 -9.96 -8.07
C PRO A 74 -8.57 -10.93 -8.01
N PHE A 75 -7.36 -10.41 -8.08
CA PHE A 75 -6.09 -11.13 -8.01
C PHE A 75 -5.37 -10.97 -6.66
N CYS A 76 -6.05 -10.51 -5.61
CA CYS A 76 -5.39 -10.17 -4.34
C CYS A 76 -4.68 -11.39 -3.73
N GLN A 77 -3.36 -11.29 -3.57
CA GLN A 77 -2.55 -12.36 -2.97
C GLN A 77 -2.92 -12.58 -1.49
N ASN A 78 -3.30 -11.50 -0.80
CA ASN A 78 -3.63 -11.50 0.62
C ASN A 78 -5.14 -11.38 0.85
N HIS A 79 -5.97 -11.94 -0.04
CA HIS A 79 -7.43 -11.79 0.00
C HIS A 79 -8.04 -12.21 1.33
N GLU A 80 -7.52 -13.26 1.97
CA GLU A 80 -8.03 -13.77 3.25
C GLU A 80 -8.04 -12.72 4.37
N ILE A 81 -7.05 -11.82 4.38
CA ILE A 81 -6.94 -10.73 5.36
C ILE A 81 -7.41 -9.38 4.81
N ALA A 82 -7.43 -9.21 3.49
CA ALA A 82 -7.74 -7.94 2.84
C ALA A 82 -9.22 -7.82 2.44
N GLN A 83 -9.89 -8.91 2.08
CA GLN A 83 -11.25 -8.87 1.55
C GLN A 83 -12.19 -9.76 2.38
N ARG A 84 -13.39 -9.24 2.64
CA ARG A 84 -14.47 -10.01 3.29
C ARG A 84 -15.24 -10.78 2.23
N GLU A 85 -15.58 -12.01 2.55
CA GLU A 85 -16.53 -12.79 1.75
C GLU A 85 -17.96 -12.42 2.15
N GLY A 86 -18.64 -11.68 1.29
CA GLY A 86 -20.01 -11.22 1.54
C GLY A 86 -20.11 -10.31 2.78
N SER A 87 -21.08 -10.59 3.66
CA SER A 87 -21.31 -9.86 4.91
C SER A 87 -20.56 -10.44 6.11
N HIS A 88 -19.86 -11.57 5.95
CA HIS A 88 -19.20 -12.26 7.05
C HIS A 88 -17.96 -11.51 7.55
N ALA A 89 -17.66 -11.66 8.83
CA ALA A 89 -16.40 -11.16 9.41
C ALA A 89 -15.22 -11.99 8.89
N PHE A 90 -14.01 -11.42 8.98
CA PHE A 90 -12.79 -12.17 8.67
C PHE A 90 -12.66 -13.39 9.59
N THR A 91 -12.28 -14.53 9.01
CA THR A 91 -12.09 -15.81 9.73
C THR A 91 -10.65 -15.98 10.23
N VAL A 92 -9.72 -15.16 9.76
CA VAL A 92 -8.31 -15.22 10.13
C VAL A 92 -8.12 -14.86 11.59
N LYS A 93 -7.36 -15.68 12.32
CA LYS A 93 -6.99 -15.40 13.70
C LYS A 93 -6.10 -14.16 13.78
N THR A 94 -6.37 -13.32 14.76
CA THR A 94 -5.57 -12.13 15.05
C THR A 94 -5.09 -12.14 16.48
N GLU A 95 -3.91 -11.56 16.71
CA GLU A 95 -3.39 -11.29 18.04
C GLU A 95 -3.60 -9.81 18.40
N CYS A 96 -3.83 -9.52 19.69
CA CYS A 96 -3.85 -8.16 20.19
C CYS A 96 -2.42 -7.67 20.43
N MET A 97 -2.08 -6.55 19.82
CA MET A 97 -0.77 -5.91 19.96
C MET A 97 -0.95 -4.41 20.09
N SER A 98 -0.65 -3.86 21.27
CA SER A 98 -0.70 -2.42 21.44
C SER A 98 0.41 -1.71 20.64
N PRO A 99 0.25 -0.41 20.33
CA PRO A 99 1.31 0.38 19.70
C PRO A 99 2.65 0.30 20.41
N GLU A 100 2.64 0.33 21.76
CA GLU A 100 3.84 0.23 22.60
C GLU A 100 4.54 -1.11 22.39
N ARG A 101 3.78 -2.21 22.48
CA ARG A 101 4.33 -3.56 22.30
C ARG A 101 4.94 -3.75 20.92
N LEU A 102 4.33 -3.21 19.87
CA LEU A 102 4.90 -3.31 18.51
C LEU A 102 6.17 -2.48 18.38
N ALA A 103 6.22 -1.27 18.93
CA ALA A 103 7.42 -0.43 18.93
C ALA A 103 8.57 -1.06 19.74
N ASP A 104 8.27 -1.67 20.90
CA ASP A 104 9.26 -2.38 21.70
C ASP A 104 9.78 -3.63 20.99
N LEU A 105 8.91 -4.37 20.32
CA LEU A 105 9.29 -5.54 19.54
C LEU A 105 10.19 -5.16 18.35
N ALA A 106 9.90 -4.03 17.68
CA ALA A 106 10.78 -3.51 16.64
C ALA A 106 12.18 -3.21 17.19
N SER A 107 12.27 -2.59 18.35
CA SER A 107 13.54 -2.30 19.04
C SER A 107 14.28 -3.57 19.46
N TYR A 108 13.55 -4.59 19.92
CA TYR A 108 14.13 -5.90 20.27
C TYR A 108 14.85 -6.55 19.10
N TYR A 109 14.35 -6.39 17.86
CA TYR A 109 14.98 -6.91 16.66
C TYR A 109 16.07 -6.02 16.04
N ALA A 110 16.44 -4.89 16.66
CA ALA A 110 17.50 -4.01 16.16
C ALA A 110 18.85 -4.75 15.94
N PRO A 111 19.31 -5.69 16.81
CA PRO A 111 20.52 -6.48 16.57
C PRO A 111 20.47 -7.33 15.28
N SER A 112 19.27 -7.72 14.85
CA SER A 112 19.03 -8.45 13.59
C SER A 112 18.93 -7.53 12.36
N LYS A 113 19.53 -6.33 12.41
CA LYS A 113 19.51 -5.28 11.38
C LYS A 113 18.10 -4.69 11.12
N ASN A 114 17.16 -4.86 12.03
CA ASN A 114 15.85 -4.25 11.91
C ASN A 114 15.96 -2.73 12.02
N ILE A 115 15.43 -2.01 11.03
CA ILE A 115 15.42 -0.54 11.01
C ILE A 115 14.12 0.06 11.57
N GLY A 116 13.07 -0.75 11.73
CA GLY A 116 11.78 -0.25 12.22
C GLY A 116 10.59 -1.14 11.86
N VAL A 117 9.45 -0.52 11.61
CA VAL A 117 8.18 -1.19 11.32
C VAL A 117 7.73 -0.90 9.90
N ALA A 118 7.25 -1.94 9.18
CA ALA A 118 6.56 -1.82 7.91
C ALA A 118 5.09 -2.22 8.07
N PHE A 119 4.18 -1.28 7.90
CA PHE A 119 2.74 -1.52 7.83
C PHE A 119 2.38 -1.99 6.41
N THR A 120 1.90 -3.25 6.27
CA THR A 120 1.80 -3.93 4.97
C THR A 120 0.79 -5.08 4.99
N TYR A 121 0.77 -5.93 3.97
CA TYR A 121 -0.02 -7.14 3.72
C TYR A 121 -1.50 -6.87 3.38
N ASN A 122 -2.24 -6.14 4.20
CA ASN A 122 -3.55 -5.57 3.88
C ASN A 122 -3.42 -4.08 3.53
N GLU A 123 -4.50 -3.31 3.50
CA GLU A 123 -4.39 -1.84 3.38
C GLU A 123 -4.26 -1.20 4.77
N PRO A 124 -3.08 -0.69 5.15
CA PRO A 124 -2.87 -0.14 6.49
C PRO A 124 -3.71 1.12 6.77
N LEU A 125 -4.05 1.89 5.74
CA LEU A 125 -4.78 3.15 5.89
C LEU A 125 -6.25 2.97 6.31
N VAL A 126 -6.83 1.77 6.21
CA VAL A 126 -8.18 1.52 6.75
C VAL A 126 -8.21 1.49 8.28
N CYS A 127 -7.04 1.34 8.93
CA CYS A 127 -6.85 1.46 10.37
C CYS A 127 -5.70 2.44 10.68
N TRP A 128 -5.72 3.59 10.02
CA TRP A 128 -4.66 4.61 10.05
C TRP A 128 -4.35 5.13 11.47
N GLU A 129 -5.30 5.08 12.38
CA GLU A 129 -5.14 5.51 13.77
C GLU A 129 -4.08 4.64 14.48
N TYR A 130 -4.15 3.32 14.30
CA TYR A 130 -3.16 2.40 14.84
C TYR A 130 -1.78 2.59 14.20
N VAL A 131 -1.75 2.81 12.86
CA VAL A 131 -0.51 3.14 12.14
C VAL A 131 0.14 4.39 12.72
N ARG A 132 -0.64 5.48 12.87
CA ARG A 132 -0.16 6.76 13.43
C ARG A 132 0.39 6.59 14.84
N ASP A 133 -0.37 5.94 15.72
CA ASP A 133 -0.03 5.85 17.13
C ASP A 133 1.21 4.97 17.35
N THR A 134 1.33 3.88 16.58
CA THR A 134 2.54 3.05 16.57
C THR A 134 3.73 3.80 15.99
N ALA A 135 3.55 4.46 14.84
CA ALA A 135 4.63 5.16 14.16
C ALA A 135 5.27 6.27 15.02
N LYS A 136 4.47 6.97 15.83
CA LYS A 136 4.98 7.94 16.82
C LYS A 136 5.92 7.29 17.83
N LEU A 137 5.59 6.11 18.31
CA LEU A 137 6.40 5.39 19.30
C LEU A 137 7.66 4.78 18.69
N VAL A 138 7.57 4.27 17.46
CA VAL A 138 8.72 3.80 16.68
C VAL A 138 9.73 4.93 16.47
N HIS A 139 9.29 6.13 16.08
CA HIS A 139 10.15 7.31 15.97
C HIS A 139 10.75 7.73 17.32
N LYS A 140 9.98 7.64 18.42
CA LYS A 140 10.51 7.89 19.77
C LYS A 140 11.65 6.94 20.12
N ASN A 141 11.61 5.71 19.62
CA ASN A 141 12.68 4.71 19.75
C ASN A 141 13.80 4.92 18.72
N ARG A 142 13.81 6.01 17.94
CA ARG A 142 14.78 6.34 16.88
C ARG A 142 14.84 5.27 15.77
N MET A 143 13.70 4.67 15.47
CA MET A 143 13.54 3.70 14.39
C MET A 143 12.64 4.29 13.29
N LEU A 144 12.60 3.63 12.13
CA LEU A 144 11.93 4.12 10.93
C LEU A 144 10.56 3.45 10.73
N ASN A 145 9.68 4.15 10.05
CA ASN A 145 8.37 3.65 9.67
C ASN A 145 8.23 3.57 8.15
N VAL A 146 7.83 2.41 7.67
CA VAL A 146 7.60 2.11 6.27
C VAL A 146 6.14 1.76 6.07
N MET A 147 5.56 2.18 4.95
CA MET A 147 4.19 1.81 4.59
C MET A 147 4.14 1.25 3.17
N VAL A 148 3.46 0.11 3.00
CA VAL A 148 3.08 -0.43 1.69
C VAL A 148 1.58 -0.26 1.56
N THR A 149 1.14 0.57 0.61
CA THR A 149 -0.25 1.03 0.52
C THR A 149 -0.74 1.13 -0.92
N ASN A 150 -2.04 1.02 -1.11
CA ASN A 150 -2.69 1.27 -2.38
C ASN A 150 -2.94 2.78 -2.67
N GLY A 151 -2.57 3.66 -1.74
CA GLY A 151 -2.62 5.11 -1.93
C GLY A 151 -4.01 5.72 -2.09
N THR A 152 -5.09 5.05 -1.66
CA THR A 152 -6.47 5.53 -1.87
C THR A 152 -7.06 6.28 -0.70
N ALA A 153 -6.29 6.59 0.34
CA ALA A 153 -6.77 7.44 1.43
C ALA A 153 -6.83 8.92 1.03
N ASN A 154 -7.70 9.65 1.68
CA ASN A 154 -7.82 11.10 1.52
C ASN A 154 -6.57 11.81 2.05
N LEU A 155 -6.24 12.97 1.46
CA LEU A 155 -5.05 13.75 1.82
C LEU A 155 -5.04 14.20 3.29
N GLU A 156 -6.21 14.39 3.90
CA GLU A 156 -6.32 14.69 5.32
C GLU A 156 -5.68 13.59 6.19
N ILE A 157 -5.96 12.33 5.87
CA ILE A 157 -5.40 11.17 6.57
C ILE A 157 -3.90 11.05 6.28
N LEU A 158 -3.50 11.19 5.02
CA LEU A 158 -2.10 11.19 4.63
C LEU A 158 -1.29 12.23 5.42
N ASN A 159 -1.78 13.46 5.50
CA ASN A 159 -1.10 14.55 6.19
C ASN A 159 -0.92 14.32 7.69
N GLN A 160 -1.79 13.52 8.33
CA GLN A 160 -1.62 13.11 9.73
C GLN A 160 -0.55 12.04 9.92
N LEU A 161 -0.21 11.27 8.87
CA LEU A 161 0.78 10.19 8.88
C LEU A 161 2.17 10.64 8.43
N LEU A 162 2.24 11.55 7.46
CA LEU A 162 3.51 12.00 6.87
C LEU A 162 4.58 12.47 7.87
N PRO A 163 4.25 13.09 9.03
CA PRO A 163 5.26 13.42 10.03
C PRO A 163 5.97 12.21 10.67
N PHE A 164 5.40 11.01 10.50
CA PHE A 164 5.85 9.79 11.17
C PHE A 164 6.21 8.66 10.18
N VAL A 165 6.12 8.88 8.87
CA VAL A 165 6.43 7.87 7.85
C VAL A 165 7.64 8.29 7.04
N ASP A 166 8.67 7.43 7.03
CA ASP A 166 9.97 7.71 6.40
C ASP A 166 10.01 7.26 4.94
N ALA A 167 9.33 6.15 4.62
CA ALA A 167 9.25 5.62 3.27
C ALA A 167 7.90 4.98 2.97
N MET A 168 7.49 5.04 1.71
CA MET A 168 6.30 4.35 1.20
C MET A 168 6.64 3.58 -0.07
N ASN A 169 6.16 2.34 -0.19
CA ASN A 169 5.88 1.76 -1.48
C ASN A 169 4.40 1.95 -1.77
N ILE A 170 4.07 2.63 -2.85
CA ILE A 170 2.68 2.93 -3.23
C ILE A 170 2.33 2.17 -4.50
N ASP A 171 1.26 1.38 -4.43
CA ASP A 171 0.74 0.66 -5.58
C ASP A 171 0.03 1.61 -6.56
N LEU A 172 0.72 2.04 -7.61
CA LEU A 172 0.10 2.64 -8.79
C LEU A 172 -0.27 1.50 -9.75
N LYS A 173 -1.43 0.90 -9.50
CA LYS A 173 -1.80 -0.42 -10.06
C LYS A 173 -2.02 -0.44 -11.57
N GLY A 174 -2.26 0.72 -12.20
CA GLY A 174 -2.45 0.93 -13.62
C GLY A 174 -2.70 2.41 -13.89
N PHE A 175 -2.97 2.78 -15.15
CA PHE A 175 -3.10 4.19 -15.51
C PHE A 175 -4.38 4.53 -16.27
N THR A 176 -5.36 3.63 -16.28
CA THR A 176 -6.70 3.87 -16.85
C THR A 176 -7.78 3.97 -15.77
N ASP A 177 -8.80 4.79 -16.01
CA ASP A 177 -9.94 4.91 -15.11
C ASP A 177 -10.79 3.64 -15.12
N HIS A 178 -10.88 2.95 -16.27
CA HIS A 178 -11.56 1.67 -16.41
C HIS A 178 -10.97 0.64 -15.44
N TYR A 179 -9.64 0.42 -15.48
CA TYR A 179 -9.00 -0.55 -14.61
C TYR A 179 -9.23 -0.25 -13.12
N TYR A 180 -9.10 1.02 -12.73
CA TYR A 180 -9.34 1.41 -11.34
C TYR A 180 -10.79 1.24 -10.91
N LYS A 181 -11.78 1.68 -11.71
CA LYS A 181 -13.19 1.66 -11.32
C LYS A 181 -13.81 0.27 -11.42
N ASP A 182 -13.60 -0.39 -12.55
CA ASP A 182 -14.35 -1.59 -12.90
C ASP A 182 -13.67 -2.86 -12.37
N VAL A 183 -12.32 -2.93 -12.41
CA VAL A 183 -11.56 -4.10 -11.95
C VAL A 183 -11.21 -3.99 -10.47
N LEU A 184 -10.64 -2.88 -10.03
CA LEU A 184 -10.15 -2.71 -8.66
C LEU A 184 -11.20 -2.18 -7.69
N GLY A 185 -12.27 -1.55 -8.18
CA GLY A 185 -13.26 -0.84 -7.37
C GLY A 185 -12.67 0.36 -6.63
N GLY A 186 -11.75 1.06 -7.28
CA GLY A 186 -10.96 2.17 -6.75
C GLY A 186 -11.17 3.48 -7.51
N ASP A 187 -10.31 4.46 -7.23
CA ASP A 187 -10.25 5.75 -7.90
C ASP A 187 -8.80 6.15 -8.20
N ARG A 188 -8.43 6.19 -9.47
CA ARG A 188 -7.08 6.52 -9.93
C ARG A 188 -6.65 7.93 -9.50
N GLN A 189 -7.56 8.90 -9.60
CA GLN A 189 -7.23 10.30 -9.29
C GLN A 189 -6.86 10.48 -7.82
N THR A 190 -7.52 9.77 -6.92
CA THR A 190 -7.16 9.75 -5.48
C THR A 190 -5.74 9.24 -5.28
N VAL A 191 -5.37 8.13 -5.93
CA VAL A 191 -4.01 7.57 -5.84
C VAL A 191 -2.97 8.56 -6.40
N MET A 192 -3.25 9.16 -7.55
CA MET A 192 -2.36 10.17 -8.14
C MET A 192 -2.16 11.38 -7.21
N ASN A 193 -3.22 11.85 -6.56
CA ASN A 193 -3.13 12.96 -5.60
C ASN A 193 -2.34 12.56 -4.34
N PHE A 194 -2.55 11.33 -3.85
CA PHE A 194 -1.82 10.77 -2.72
C PHE A 194 -0.32 10.70 -3.02
N ILE A 195 0.07 10.17 -4.19
CA ILE A 195 1.47 10.09 -4.63
C ILE A 195 2.08 11.49 -4.73
N ARG A 196 1.38 12.46 -5.37
CA ARG A 196 1.86 13.86 -5.49
C ARG A 196 2.19 14.50 -4.15
N GLU A 197 1.46 14.16 -3.10
CA GLU A 197 1.71 14.72 -1.77
C GLU A 197 2.78 13.91 -1.02
N ALA A 198 2.76 12.58 -1.10
CA ALA A 198 3.72 11.71 -0.43
C ALA A 198 5.17 11.97 -0.88
N VAL A 199 5.40 12.14 -2.20
CA VAL A 199 6.75 12.36 -2.76
C VAL A 199 7.44 13.63 -2.25
N LYS A 200 6.69 14.60 -1.74
CA LYS A 200 7.24 15.84 -1.18
C LYS A 200 7.83 15.67 0.22
N ARG A 201 7.45 14.61 0.93
CA ARG A 201 7.63 14.49 2.38
C ARG A 201 8.37 13.26 2.84
N CYS A 202 8.34 12.17 2.09
CA CYS A 202 9.03 10.93 2.42
C CYS A 202 9.64 10.28 1.18
N HIS A 203 10.49 9.26 1.39
CA HIS A 203 10.98 8.45 0.28
C HIS A 203 9.83 7.64 -0.31
N VAL A 204 9.66 7.69 -1.62
CA VAL A 204 8.60 6.93 -2.32
C VAL A 204 9.21 6.09 -3.42
N GLU A 205 8.81 4.81 -3.47
CA GLU A 205 8.94 3.92 -4.61
C GLU A 205 7.55 3.44 -5.03
N LEU A 206 7.33 3.25 -6.32
CA LEU A 206 6.03 2.86 -6.86
C LEU A 206 6.05 1.41 -7.33
N THR A 207 4.91 0.73 -7.24
CA THR A 207 4.74 -0.64 -7.76
C THR A 207 3.54 -0.71 -8.69
N THR A 208 3.73 -1.33 -9.86
CA THR A 208 2.66 -1.69 -10.80
C THR A 208 2.69 -3.19 -11.03
N LEU A 209 1.62 -3.89 -10.68
CA LEU A 209 1.44 -5.30 -11.00
C LEU A 209 0.86 -5.40 -12.41
N ILE A 210 1.54 -6.09 -13.31
CA ILE A 210 1.10 -6.25 -14.69
C ILE A 210 0.19 -7.47 -14.80
N VAL A 211 -1.06 -7.23 -15.13
CA VAL A 211 -2.12 -8.25 -15.23
C VAL A 211 -2.50 -8.43 -16.69
N PRO A 212 -2.37 -9.66 -17.25
CA PRO A 212 -2.67 -9.92 -18.67
C PRO A 212 -4.08 -9.51 -19.07
N GLY A 213 -4.21 -8.74 -20.13
CA GLY A 213 -5.48 -8.23 -20.67
C GLY A 213 -6.08 -7.05 -19.92
N GLU A 214 -5.40 -6.52 -18.90
CA GLU A 214 -5.87 -5.37 -18.12
C GLU A 214 -4.98 -4.13 -18.31
N ASN A 215 -3.70 -4.22 -17.97
CA ASN A 215 -2.73 -3.13 -17.98
C ASN A 215 -1.35 -3.56 -18.55
N ASP A 216 -1.33 -4.56 -19.43
CA ASP A 216 -0.13 -5.17 -20.01
C ASP A 216 0.26 -4.57 -21.37
N ASN A 217 -0.12 -3.33 -21.66
CA ASN A 217 0.20 -2.64 -22.89
C ASN A 217 1.23 -1.51 -22.71
N GLU A 218 2.03 -1.24 -23.74
CA GLU A 218 3.12 -0.26 -23.69
C GLU A 218 2.62 1.18 -23.60
N ASP A 219 1.54 1.54 -24.28
CA ASP A 219 1.01 2.91 -24.27
C ASP A 219 0.61 3.35 -22.86
N GLU A 220 -0.02 2.45 -22.10
CA GLU A 220 -0.37 2.71 -20.70
C GLU A 220 0.87 2.86 -19.81
N MET A 221 1.89 2.01 -20.02
CA MET A 221 3.15 2.08 -19.26
C MET A 221 3.92 3.36 -19.58
N ILE A 222 3.94 3.81 -20.83
CA ILE A 222 4.52 5.10 -21.25
C ILE A 222 3.78 6.24 -20.54
N ALA A 223 2.45 6.29 -20.63
CA ALA A 223 1.66 7.34 -19.99
C ALA A 223 1.86 7.38 -18.45
N LEU A 224 1.94 6.21 -17.80
CA LEU A 224 2.23 6.09 -16.38
C LEU A 224 3.62 6.65 -16.04
N SER A 225 4.65 6.22 -16.78
CA SER A 225 6.03 6.61 -16.52
C SER A 225 6.30 8.09 -16.84
N GLU A 226 5.69 8.65 -17.88
CA GLU A 226 5.70 10.09 -18.18
C GLU A 226 5.10 10.89 -17.03
N TRP A 227 3.95 10.46 -16.51
CA TRP A 227 3.30 11.12 -15.39
C TRP A 227 4.18 11.08 -14.13
N VAL A 228 4.81 9.95 -13.83
CA VAL A 228 5.75 9.83 -12.70
C VAL A 228 6.94 10.76 -12.88
N ALA A 229 7.55 10.77 -14.07
CA ALA A 229 8.68 11.64 -14.40
C ALA A 229 8.33 13.14 -14.27
N GLY A 230 7.06 13.50 -14.49
CA GLY A 230 6.53 14.85 -14.35
C GLY A 230 6.28 15.31 -12.91
N LEU A 231 6.43 14.45 -11.90
CA LEU A 231 6.22 14.82 -10.50
C LEU A 231 7.24 15.88 -10.03
N LYS A 232 6.75 16.83 -9.23
CA LYS A 232 7.53 18.00 -8.77
C LYS A 232 7.71 17.98 -7.26
N ASN A 233 8.73 18.72 -6.79
CA ASN A 233 9.03 18.90 -5.37
C ASN A 233 9.28 17.56 -4.65
N VAL A 234 9.94 16.61 -5.32
CA VAL A 234 10.29 15.31 -4.72
C VAL A 234 11.28 15.54 -3.56
N GLN A 235 11.08 14.81 -2.48
CA GLN A 235 11.91 14.88 -1.28
C GLN A 235 13.40 14.72 -1.62
N GLY A 236 14.25 15.47 -0.93
CA GLY A 236 15.70 15.43 -1.15
C GLY A 236 16.17 16.16 -2.41
N GLY A 237 15.31 16.98 -3.04
CA GLY A 237 15.63 17.71 -4.27
C GLY A 237 15.69 16.86 -5.52
N LYS A 238 15.19 15.62 -5.46
CA LYS A 238 15.12 14.71 -6.59
C LYS A 238 14.11 15.18 -7.65
N GLN A 239 14.29 14.70 -8.87
CA GLN A 239 13.31 14.84 -9.95
C GLN A 239 12.35 13.65 -9.97
N GLY A 240 11.15 13.81 -10.54
CA GLY A 240 10.18 12.71 -10.68
C GLY A 240 10.75 11.48 -11.40
N ARG A 241 11.61 11.70 -12.40
CA ARG A 241 12.31 10.62 -13.11
C ARG A 241 13.24 9.75 -12.23
N GLU A 242 13.57 10.20 -11.03
CA GLU A 242 14.39 9.46 -10.06
C GLU A 242 13.55 8.63 -9.08
N ILE A 243 12.23 8.68 -9.19
CA ILE A 243 11.33 7.83 -8.39
C ILE A 243 11.40 6.41 -8.94
N PRO A 244 11.77 5.41 -8.10
CA PRO A 244 11.84 4.03 -8.55
C PRO A 244 10.45 3.46 -8.88
N LEU A 245 10.35 2.72 -9.99
CA LEU A 245 9.17 1.97 -10.40
C LEU A 245 9.48 0.47 -10.40
N HIS A 246 8.66 -0.31 -9.71
CA HIS A 246 8.70 -1.76 -9.71
C HIS A 246 7.60 -2.29 -10.65
N VAL A 247 8.00 -2.93 -11.74
CA VAL A 247 7.11 -3.58 -12.71
C VAL A 247 7.01 -5.06 -12.33
N SER A 248 5.93 -5.45 -11.66
CA SER A 248 5.81 -6.74 -11.02
C SER A 248 4.96 -7.71 -11.84
N ARG A 249 5.41 -8.96 -11.92
CA ARG A 249 4.72 -10.03 -12.64
C ARG A 249 3.51 -10.53 -11.86
N PHE A 250 2.35 -10.66 -12.54
CA PHE A 250 1.15 -11.27 -12.00
C PHE A 250 1.25 -12.81 -12.00
N PHE A 251 0.65 -13.41 -10.97
CA PHE A 251 0.35 -14.84 -10.89
C PHE A 251 -1.12 -15.06 -10.55
N PRO A 252 -1.80 -16.08 -11.13
CA PRO A 252 -3.20 -16.39 -10.86
C PRO A 252 -3.47 -16.57 -9.36
N ARG A 253 -4.43 -15.82 -8.84
CA ARG A 253 -4.84 -15.87 -7.42
C ARG A 253 -6.30 -15.43 -7.26
N HIS A 254 -6.91 -15.85 -6.14
CA HIS A 254 -8.24 -15.44 -5.70
C HIS A 254 -9.30 -15.67 -6.80
N HIS A 255 -9.97 -14.63 -7.30
CA HIS A 255 -10.99 -14.72 -8.34
C HIS A 255 -10.44 -14.59 -9.76
N MET A 256 -9.13 -14.43 -9.93
CA MET A 256 -8.50 -14.31 -11.25
C MET A 256 -7.52 -15.49 -11.46
N THR A 257 -8.10 -16.67 -11.64
CA THR A 257 -7.39 -17.94 -11.86
C THR A 257 -7.56 -18.48 -13.29
N ASP A 258 -8.27 -17.73 -14.12
CA ASP A 258 -8.66 -18.05 -15.51
C ASP A 258 -7.58 -17.70 -16.53
N ARG A 259 -6.50 -17.06 -16.12
CA ARG A 259 -5.41 -16.61 -17.00
C ARG A 259 -4.03 -17.05 -16.50
N SER A 260 -3.08 -17.16 -17.42
CA SER A 260 -1.70 -17.52 -17.11
C SER A 260 -0.97 -16.35 -16.39
N PRO A 261 0.13 -16.65 -15.66
CA PRO A 261 1.04 -15.57 -15.23
C PRO A 261 1.46 -14.71 -16.41
N THR A 262 1.71 -13.43 -16.15
CA THR A 262 2.20 -12.50 -17.19
C THR A 262 3.46 -13.06 -17.84
N ASP A 263 3.56 -12.99 -19.15
CA ASP A 263 4.76 -13.40 -19.86
C ASP A 263 5.97 -12.56 -19.41
N ILE A 264 7.11 -13.22 -19.25
CA ILE A 264 8.34 -12.55 -18.81
C ILE A 264 8.81 -11.53 -19.85
N HIS A 265 8.64 -11.81 -21.14
CA HIS A 265 8.96 -10.86 -22.19
C HIS A 265 8.12 -9.60 -22.10
N THR A 266 6.83 -9.72 -21.80
CA THR A 266 5.96 -8.57 -21.54
C THR A 266 6.50 -7.70 -20.40
N ILE A 267 6.93 -8.32 -19.29
CA ILE A 267 7.51 -7.57 -18.16
C ILE A 267 8.74 -6.79 -18.61
N TYR A 268 9.67 -7.41 -19.34
CA TYR A 268 10.89 -6.72 -19.79
C TYR A 268 10.60 -5.65 -20.85
N SER A 269 9.65 -5.87 -21.77
CA SER A 269 9.20 -4.84 -22.72
C SER A 269 8.66 -3.61 -21.99
N LEU A 270 7.79 -3.81 -21.01
CA LEU A 270 7.22 -2.71 -20.20
C LEU A 270 8.28 -2.01 -19.32
N VAL A 271 9.27 -2.74 -18.82
CA VAL A 271 10.44 -2.14 -18.14
C VAL A 271 11.20 -1.22 -19.10
N GLN A 272 11.47 -1.67 -20.33
CA GLN A 272 12.15 -0.86 -21.34
C GLN A 272 11.33 0.38 -21.76
N ALA A 273 10.01 0.23 -21.90
CA ALA A 273 9.11 1.35 -22.16
C ALA A 273 9.18 2.41 -21.04
N ALA A 274 9.09 1.98 -19.78
CA ALA A 274 9.19 2.90 -18.64
C ALA A 274 10.58 3.55 -18.48
N GLN A 275 11.66 2.87 -18.86
CA GLN A 275 13.04 3.40 -18.83
C GLN A 275 13.28 4.56 -19.79
N GLN A 276 12.40 4.79 -20.77
CA GLN A 276 12.46 5.99 -21.61
C GLN A 276 12.22 7.28 -20.79
N HIS A 277 11.50 7.18 -19.68
CA HIS A 277 11.11 8.32 -18.84
C HIS A 277 11.72 8.29 -17.44
N LEU A 278 11.99 7.09 -16.90
CA LEU A 278 12.46 6.87 -15.51
C LEU A 278 13.87 6.30 -15.47
N LEU A 279 14.66 6.73 -14.49
CA LEU A 279 16.05 6.25 -14.30
C LEU A 279 16.12 4.88 -13.63
N TYR A 280 15.15 4.56 -12.77
CA TYR A 280 15.16 3.37 -11.93
C TYR A 280 13.88 2.57 -12.14
N VAL A 281 13.96 1.56 -12.99
CA VAL A 281 12.84 0.63 -13.24
C VAL A 281 13.31 -0.80 -12.95
N TYR A 282 12.61 -1.48 -12.07
CA TYR A 282 12.99 -2.79 -11.59
C TYR A 282 11.92 -3.84 -11.95
N PRO A 283 12.29 -4.92 -12.66
CA PRO A 283 11.39 -6.06 -12.80
C PRO A 283 11.21 -6.75 -11.44
N GLY A 284 10.01 -7.24 -11.17
CA GLY A 284 9.65 -7.96 -9.96
C GLY A 284 8.97 -9.30 -10.23
N ASN A 285 9.21 -10.29 -9.38
CA ASN A 285 8.64 -11.64 -9.49
C ASN A 285 8.96 -12.37 -10.82
N VAL A 286 10.14 -12.11 -11.41
CA VAL A 286 10.65 -12.74 -12.63
C VAL A 286 11.70 -13.77 -12.32
#